data_49f73d8e1e7cb5a35893b0982800f031
#
_entry.id   49f73d8e1e7cb5a35893b0982800f031
#
_cell.length_a   1.000
_cell.length_b   1.000
_cell.length_c   1.000
_cell.angle_alpha   90.00
_cell.angle_beta   90.00
_cell.angle_gamma   90.00
#
_symmetry.space_group_name_H-M   'P 1'
#
loop_
_entity.id
_entity.type
_entity.pdbx_description
1 polymer ?
#
loop_
_entity_poly.entity_id
_entity_poly.type
_entity_poly.pdbx_seq_one_letter_code
_entity_poly.pdbx_strand_id
1 'polypeptide(L)'
;EIPFAQTPNLEFIKERLESVHPQGHTPIAFSLQEAARDFPEDKDAINTILLITDGFETCKGDPCAVAQELKKKRIAINPYIIGLGVDPKYHENFKCVGTFVDATDKISFQQIVRKIVVQSISKTSCQILLVDKNKQLIEEAIPYTIYDQFTGNIICNYINTVKSNHTTDTLYLNPQGIYQIQVHTTPSLIKKDVQWQVGKHMVLQIVLPEGKYSVITPNKHIETLVRYGEEAIQVQSSNQEEKYIESKNYAADILSNPSQLNMPIEIKSSDVTTNHLALYGGLNLSFESEGLFTIIDGTGNRVLGMDYKKEKKRMELLPGKYTLVYRLNRVKSSMKTMSIDFEIKSGQEKALTVL
;
A
#
# COMPACT_ATOMS: atom_id res chain seq x y z
N GLU A 1 -4.14 -43.08 15.92
CA GLU A 1 -4.61 -42.25 14.83
C GLU A 1 -5.92 -42.83 14.28
N ILE A 2 -6.95 -42.00 14.10
CA ILE A 2 -8.25 -42.42 13.57
C ILE A 2 -8.32 -41.91 12.14
N PRO A 3 -8.41 -42.78 11.13
CA PRO A 3 -8.38 -42.33 9.74
C PRO A 3 -9.60 -41.47 9.36
N PHE A 4 -9.38 -40.52 8.48
CA PHE A 4 -10.44 -39.74 7.92
C PHE A 4 -11.40 -40.61 7.09
N ALA A 5 -12.71 -40.48 7.31
CA ALA A 5 -13.72 -41.28 6.62
C ALA A 5 -14.84 -40.37 6.09
N GLN A 6 -15.37 -40.70 4.90
CA GLN A 6 -16.49 -39.96 4.27
C GLN A 6 -17.84 -40.25 4.96
N THR A 7 -17.96 -41.32 5.72
CA THR A 7 -19.16 -41.67 6.47
C THR A 7 -18.90 -41.54 7.98
N PRO A 8 -19.93 -41.27 8.78
CA PRO A 8 -19.77 -41.17 10.24
C PRO A 8 -19.17 -42.44 10.81
N ASN A 9 -17.95 -42.30 11.37
CA ASN A 9 -17.21 -43.42 11.96
C ASN A 9 -17.34 -43.41 13.49
N LEU A 10 -18.56 -43.13 13.95
CA LEU A 10 -18.82 -42.83 15.35
C LEU A 10 -18.53 -44.05 16.30
N GLU A 11 -18.92 -45.24 15.86
CA GLU A 11 -18.69 -46.45 16.65
C GLU A 11 -17.20 -46.77 16.76
N PHE A 12 -16.48 -46.71 15.67
CA PHE A 12 -15.03 -46.88 15.66
C PHE A 12 -14.31 -45.85 16.55
N ILE A 13 -14.72 -44.59 16.49
CA ILE A 13 -14.18 -43.51 17.34
C ILE A 13 -14.46 -43.87 18.82
N LYS A 14 -15.66 -44.31 19.14
CA LYS A 14 -16.07 -44.67 20.49
C LYS A 14 -15.27 -45.85 21.04
N GLU A 15 -15.18 -46.92 20.28
CA GLU A 15 -14.37 -48.12 20.64
C GLU A 15 -12.91 -47.75 20.86
N ARG A 16 -12.37 -46.86 19.99
CA ARG A 16 -10.99 -46.43 20.09
C ARG A 16 -10.75 -45.57 21.34
N LEU A 17 -11.66 -44.67 21.66
CA LEU A 17 -11.59 -43.84 22.87
C LEU A 17 -11.72 -44.71 24.14
N GLU A 18 -12.60 -45.70 24.16
CA GLU A 18 -12.75 -46.63 25.27
C GLU A 18 -11.51 -47.51 25.50
N SER A 19 -10.73 -47.75 24.43
CA SER A 19 -9.48 -48.53 24.52
C SER A 19 -8.28 -47.69 25.01
N VAL A 20 -8.38 -46.38 25.09
CA VAL A 20 -7.29 -45.50 25.52
C VAL A 20 -7.24 -45.46 27.05
N HIS A 21 -6.13 -45.87 27.61
CA HIS A 21 -5.84 -45.72 29.02
C HIS A 21 -4.85 -44.54 29.21
N PRO A 22 -5.31 -43.39 29.70
CA PRO A 22 -4.44 -42.25 29.86
C PRO A 22 -3.35 -42.52 30.88
N GLN A 23 -2.09 -42.36 30.48
CA GLN A 23 -0.92 -42.55 31.32
C GLN A 23 0.18 -41.58 30.90
N GLY A 24 0.99 -41.12 31.88
CA GLY A 24 2.19 -40.35 31.62
C GLY A 24 2.00 -38.82 31.64
N HIS A 25 2.66 -38.14 30.75
CA HIS A 25 2.78 -36.70 30.69
C HIS A 25 1.88 -36.08 29.59
N THR A 26 1.70 -34.77 29.61
CA THR A 26 0.87 -34.03 28.65
C THR A 26 1.74 -33.36 27.57
N PRO A 27 1.95 -34.00 26.38
CA PRO A 27 2.83 -33.50 25.33
C PRO A 27 2.07 -32.61 24.32
N ILE A 28 1.61 -31.44 24.75
CA ILE A 28 0.78 -30.53 23.89
C ILE A 28 1.53 -30.11 22.65
N ALA A 29 2.81 -29.68 22.78
CA ALA A 29 3.61 -29.25 21.66
C ALA A 29 3.77 -30.37 20.61
N PHE A 30 4.08 -31.58 21.04
CA PHE A 30 4.18 -32.74 20.15
C PHE A 30 2.84 -33.06 19.48
N SER A 31 1.75 -33.06 20.25
CA SER A 31 0.41 -33.34 19.71
C SER A 31 -0.03 -32.32 18.62
N LEU A 32 0.31 -31.04 18.79
CA LEU A 32 0.05 -30.02 17.78
C LEU A 32 0.88 -30.25 16.50
N GLN A 33 2.14 -30.70 16.64
CA GLN A 33 2.99 -31.01 15.47
C GLN A 33 2.45 -32.22 14.70
N GLU A 34 2.04 -33.28 15.41
CA GLU A 34 1.48 -34.48 14.78
C GLU A 34 0.14 -34.19 14.10
N ALA A 35 -0.77 -33.46 14.76
CA ALA A 35 -2.05 -33.06 14.17
C ALA A 35 -1.88 -32.26 12.88
N ALA A 36 -0.82 -31.48 12.80
CA ALA A 36 -0.54 -30.68 11.58
C ALA A 36 -0.09 -31.52 10.38
N ARG A 37 0.38 -32.74 10.59
CA ARG A 37 0.77 -33.69 9.52
C ARG A 37 -0.43 -34.35 8.85
N ASP A 38 -1.58 -34.35 9.52
CA ASP A 38 -2.81 -34.96 8.99
C ASP A 38 -3.53 -34.03 7.99
N PHE A 39 -3.09 -32.79 7.85
CA PHE A 39 -3.74 -31.85 6.94
C PHE A 39 -3.32 -32.08 5.48
N PRO A 40 -4.28 -32.01 4.53
CA PRO A 40 -3.98 -32.13 3.13
C PRO A 40 -3.15 -30.92 2.64
N GLU A 41 -2.34 -31.13 1.60
CA GLU A 41 -1.63 -30.07 0.90
C GLU A 41 -2.58 -29.27 -0.03
N ASP A 42 -3.74 -28.90 0.46
CA ASP A 42 -4.73 -28.09 -0.25
C ASP A 42 -4.66 -26.65 0.25
N LYS A 43 -4.38 -25.73 -0.68
CA LYS A 43 -4.25 -24.30 -0.37
C LYS A 43 -5.57 -23.62 -0.02
N ASP A 44 -6.68 -24.24 -0.43
CA ASP A 44 -8.03 -23.72 -0.22
C ASP A 44 -8.72 -24.37 0.99
N ALA A 45 -8.08 -25.38 1.60
CA ALA A 45 -8.58 -26.04 2.80
C ALA A 45 -8.42 -25.16 4.05
N ILE A 46 -9.50 -25.03 4.81
CA ILE A 46 -9.46 -24.41 6.14
C ILE A 46 -9.20 -25.52 7.17
N ASN A 47 -7.99 -25.55 7.68
CA ASN A 47 -7.57 -26.53 8.66
C ASN A 47 -7.78 -26.00 10.09
N THR A 48 -8.44 -26.76 10.94
CA THR A 48 -8.72 -26.37 12.33
C THR A 48 -8.29 -27.48 13.29
N ILE A 49 -7.50 -27.13 14.30
CA ILE A 49 -7.18 -28.04 15.41
C ILE A 49 -8.07 -27.68 16.61
N LEU A 50 -8.74 -28.68 17.16
CA LEU A 50 -9.44 -28.58 18.43
C LEU A 50 -8.64 -29.31 19.49
N LEU A 51 -7.97 -28.56 20.36
CA LEU A 51 -7.23 -29.12 21.49
C LEU A 51 -8.13 -29.17 22.74
N ILE A 52 -8.32 -30.35 23.31
CA ILE A 52 -9.05 -30.56 24.56
C ILE A 52 -8.03 -31.01 25.60
N THR A 53 -7.92 -30.29 26.70
CA THR A 53 -6.93 -30.58 27.73
C THR A 53 -7.46 -30.27 29.14
N ASP A 54 -7.05 -31.04 30.11
CA ASP A 54 -7.27 -30.82 31.56
C ASP A 54 -6.00 -30.32 32.27
N GLY A 55 -4.91 -30.13 31.49
CA GLY A 55 -3.63 -29.73 32.04
C GLY A 55 -2.78 -28.89 31.06
N PHE A 56 -1.55 -28.67 31.43
CA PHE A 56 -0.56 -27.91 30.69
C PHE A 56 0.58 -28.83 30.21
N GLU A 57 1.43 -28.27 29.30
CA GLU A 57 2.61 -28.96 28.77
C GLU A 57 3.54 -29.45 29.88
N THR A 58 3.79 -30.75 29.95
CA THR A 58 4.66 -31.38 30.97
C THR A 58 5.85 -32.11 30.37
N CYS A 59 5.98 -32.16 29.03
CA CYS A 59 7.05 -32.85 28.31
C CYS A 59 8.19 -31.94 27.85
N LYS A 60 8.33 -30.73 28.42
CA LYS A 60 9.35 -29.72 28.06
C LYS A 60 9.23 -29.22 26.62
N GLY A 61 8.11 -29.42 25.93
CA GLY A 61 7.81 -28.82 24.65
C GLY A 61 7.46 -27.34 24.80
N ASP A 62 7.52 -26.60 23.69
CA ASP A 62 7.04 -25.20 23.61
C ASP A 62 5.85 -25.12 22.66
N PRO A 63 4.60 -25.18 23.17
CA PRO A 63 3.40 -25.05 22.33
C PRO A 63 3.31 -23.74 21.58
N CYS A 64 3.88 -22.65 22.13
CA CYS A 64 3.91 -21.35 21.49
C CYS A 64 4.80 -21.33 20.26
N ALA A 65 6.01 -21.89 20.38
CA ALA A 65 6.95 -21.99 19.26
C ALA A 65 6.35 -22.85 18.15
N VAL A 66 5.71 -23.97 18.49
CA VAL A 66 5.02 -24.85 17.53
C VAL A 66 3.89 -24.10 16.83
N ALA A 67 3.03 -23.42 17.57
CA ALA A 67 1.95 -22.64 16.98
C ALA A 67 2.44 -21.56 16.02
N GLN A 68 3.56 -20.88 16.33
CA GLN A 68 4.18 -19.92 15.44
C GLN A 68 4.75 -20.57 14.16
N GLU A 69 5.37 -21.74 14.30
CA GLU A 69 5.92 -22.50 13.16
C GLU A 69 4.80 -22.94 12.19
N LEU A 70 3.71 -23.42 12.75
CA LEU A 70 2.54 -23.87 11.99
C LEU A 70 1.86 -22.69 11.28
N LYS A 71 1.78 -21.52 11.91
CA LYS A 71 1.33 -20.27 11.26
C LYS A 71 2.22 -19.88 10.07
N LYS A 72 3.54 -20.02 10.18
CA LYS A 72 4.48 -19.74 9.06
C LYS A 72 4.28 -20.71 7.89
N LYS A 73 3.87 -21.94 8.12
CA LYS A 73 3.59 -22.94 7.08
C LYS A 73 2.23 -22.76 6.40
N ARG A 74 1.52 -21.63 6.60
CA ARG A 74 0.15 -21.38 6.14
C ARG A 74 -0.89 -22.41 6.61
N ILE A 75 -0.54 -23.20 7.60
CA ILE A 75 -1.51 -24.02 8.29
C ILE A 75 -2.21 -23.05 9.25
N ALA A 76 -3.40 -22.61 8.88
CA ALA A 76 -4.21 -21.75 9.73
C ALA A 76 -4.61 -22.51 10.97
N ILE A 77 -3.76 -22.45 11.98
CA ILE A 77 -4.05 -23.04 13.27
C ILE A 77 -4.52 -21.90 14.16
N ASN A 78 -5.81 -21.86 14.39
CA ASN A 78 -6.34 -21.37 15.63
C ASN A 78 -6.87 -22.60 16.37
N PRO A 79 -6.02 -23.27 17.12
CA PRO A 79 -6.52 -24.29 17.99
C PRO A 79 -7.47 -23.60 18.95
N TYR A 80 -8.70 -24.08 18.97
CA TYR A 80 -9.57 -23.84 20.10
C TYR A 80 -9.08 -24.77 21.21
N ILE A 81 -8.74 -24.18 22.33
CA ILE A 81 -8.27 -24.92 23.48
C ILE A 81 -9.42 -24.94 24.47
N ILE A 82 -10.00 -26.13 24.67
CA ILE A 82 -11.04 -26.33 25.68
C ILE A 82 -10.36 -26.86 26.91
N GLY A 83 -10.27 -26.02 27.95
CA GLY A 83 -9.82 -26.42 29.27
C GLY A 83 -10.94 -27.14 30.02
N LEU A 84 -10.65 -28.27 30.64
CA LEU A 84 -11.57 -28.99 31.51
C LEU A 84 -11.10 -28.80 32.95
N GLY A 85 -11.58 -27.70 33.60
CA GLY A 85 -11.19 -27.42 35.00
C GLY A 85 -9.73 -26.99 35.14
N VAL A 86 -9.16 -26.38 34.15
CA VAL A 86 -7.76 -25.87 34.16
C VAL A 86 -7.69 -24.63 35.08
N ASP A 87 -6.69 -24.64 35.97
CA ASP A 87 -6.43 -23.50 36.86
C ASP A 87 -6.26 -22.21 36.04
N PRO A 88 -7.00 -21.13 36.32
CA PRO A 88 -6.97 -19.86 35.58
C PRO A 88 -5.57 -19.25 35.41
N LYS A 89 -4.64 -19.51 36.32
CA LYS A 89 -3.26 -19.03 36.24
C LYS A 89 -2.50 -19.54 34.99
N TYR A 90 -2.94 -20.65 34.39
CA TYR A 90 -2.32 -21.22 33.20
C TYR A 90 -2.97 -20.78 31.90
N HIS A 91 -4.07 -20.03 31.93
CA HIS A 91 -4.74 -19.52 30.73
C HIS A 91 -3.81 -18.64 29.88
N GLU A 92 -2.93 -17.87 30.53
CA GLU A 92 -1.96 -17.02 29.83
C GLU A 92 -0.99 -17.84 28.94
N ASN A 93 -0.63 -19.05 29.38
CA ASN A 93 0.30 -19.92 28.65
C ASN A 93 -0.28 -20.41 27.32
N PHE A 94 -1.61 -20.37 27.15
CA PHE A 94 -2.28 -20.82 25.93
C PHE A 94 -2.63 -19.68 24.96
N LYS A 95 -2.54 -18.42 25.37
CA LYS A 95 -2.88 -17.27 24.49
C LYS A 95 -2.05 -17.21 23.21
N CYS A 96 -0.80 -17.64 23.26
CA CYS A 96 0.08 -17.71 22.10
C CYS A 96 -0.26 -18.86 21.14
N VAL A 97 -0.93 -19.91 21.66
CA VAL A 97 -1.30 -21.10 20.90
C VAL A 97 -2.63 -20.89 20.18
N GLY A 98 -3.65 -20.36 20.86
CA GLY A 98 -4.96 -20.18 20.29
C GLY A 98 -6.00 -19.56 21.24
N THR A 99 -7.26 -19.68 20.88
CA THR A 99 -8.37 -19.17 21.71
C THR A 99 -8.67 -20.18 22.81
N PHE A 100 -8.40 -19.82 24.07
CA PHE A 100 -8.70 -20.63 25.22
C PHE A 100 -10.13 -20.40 25.70
N VAL A 101 -10.87 -21.49 25.93
CA VAL A 101 -12.23 -21.47 26.48
C VAL A 101 -12.31 -22.51 27.58
N ASP A 102 -12.73 -22.12 28.78
CA ASP A 102 -12.89 -23.04 29.90
C ASP A 102 -14.28 -23.67 29.90
N ALA A 103 -14.33 -25.00 30.03
CA ALA A 103 -15.54 -25.78 30.17
C ALA A 103 -15.64 -26.31 31.60
N THR A 104 -16.50 -25.71 32.40
CA THR A 104 -16.67 -26.08 33.82
C THR A 104 -17.52 -27.32 34.04
N ASP A 105 -18.35 -27.67 33.05
CA ASP A 105 -19.27 -28.78 33.13
C ASP A 105 -19.58 -29.37 31.73
N LYS A 106 -20.30 -30.49 31.69
CA LYS A 106 -20.65 -31.19 30.45
C LYS A 106 -21.50 -30.35 29.53
N ILE A 107 -22.37 -29.49 30.04
CA ILE A 107 -23.29 -28.69 29.24
C ILE A 107 -22.50 -27.55 28.55
N SER A 108 -21.67 -26.87 29.30
CA SER A 108 -20.77 -25.82 28.76
C SER A 108 -19.82 -26.39 27.71
N PHE A 109 -19.24 -27.57 27.97
CA PHE A 109 -18.39 -28.28 27.00
C PHE A 109 -19.14 -28.57 25.70
N GLN A 110 -20.32 -29.13 25.76
CA GLN A 110 -21.13 -29.43 24.56
C GLN A 110 -21.48 -28.15 23.76
N GLN A 111 -21.83 -27.05 24.44
CA GLN A 111 -22.15 -25.78 23.81
C GLN A 111 -20.90 -25.20 23.13
N ILE A 112 -19.74 -25.26 23.78
CA ILE A 112 -18.48 -24.77 23.25
C ILE A 112 -18.09 -25.56 22.00
N VAL A 113 -18.07 -26.91 22.08
CA VAL A 113 -17.75 -27.77 20.91
C VAL A 113 -18.70 -27.49 19.76
N ARG A 114 -20.01 -27.44 20.02
CA ARG A 114 -21.00 -27.12 18.98
C ARG A 114 -20.73 -25.77 18.32
N LYS A 115 -20.45 -24.75 19.12
CA LYS A 115 -20.12 -23.41 18.61
C LYS A 115 -18.87 -23.44 17.74
N ILE A 116 -17.81 -24.11 18.19
CA ILE A 116 -16.54 -24.21 17.45
C ILE A 116 -16.75 -24.96 16.13
N VAL A 117 -17.42 -26.10 16.14
CA VAL A 117 -17.71 -26.87 14.91
C VAL A 117 -18.50 -26.04 13.92
N VAL A 118 -19.59 -25.38 14.36
CA VAL A 118 -20.38 -24.50 13.48
C VAL A 118 -19.53 -23.39 12.91
N GLN A 119 -18.69 -22.78 13.72
CA GLN A 119 -17.78 -21.71 13.24
C GLN A 119 -16.74 -22.21 12.25
N SER A 120 -16.18 -23.41 12.46
CA SER A 120 -15.15 -24.01 11.60
C SER A 120 -15.68 -24.42 10.22
N ILE A 121 -16.95 -24.84 10.13
CA ILE A 121 -17.58 -25.24 8.86
C ILE A 121 -18.32 -24.07 8.18
N SER A 122 -18.53 -22.95 8.86
CA SER A 122 -19.23 -21.79 8.30
C SER A 122 -18.32 -21.02 7.36
N LYS A 123 -18.76 -20.83 6.12
CA LYS A 123 -18.04 -20.02 5.13
C LYS A 123 -18.03 -18.57 5.57
N THR A 124 -16.87 -18.06 5.90
CA THR A 124 -16.66 -16.62 6.12
C THR A 124 -16.40 -15.96 4.79
N SER A 125 -17.14 -14.94 4.49
CA SER A 125 -16.98 -14.19 3.26
C SER A 125 -16.95 -12.69 3.52
N CYS A 126 -16.34 -11.95 2.61
CA CYS A 126 -16.27 -10.49 2.71
C CYS A 126 -16.40 -9.84 1.35
N GLN A 127 -16.80 -8.58 1.36
CA GLN A 127 -16.73 -7.67 0.22
C GLN A 127 -15.93 -6.44 0.65
N ILE A 128 -15.10 -5.92 -0.26
CA ILE A 128 -14.37 -4.68 -0.06
C ILE A 128 -14.98 -3.65 -0.99
N LEU A 129 -15.50 -2.57 -0.42
CA LEU A 129 -16.06 -1.44 -1.14
C LEU A 129 -15.11 -0.26 -1.04
N LEU A 130 -14.61 0.22 -2.17
CA LEU A 130 -13.88 1.47 -2.25
C LEU A 130 -14.91 2.60 -2.40
N VAL A 131 -14.88 3.57 -1.50
CA VAL A 131 -15.86 4.66 -1.46
C VAL A 131 -15.18 6.01 -1.38
N ASP A 132 -15.81 7.03 -1.92
CA ASP A 132 -15.36 8.41 -1.78
C ASP A 132 -15.61 8.97 -0.36
N LYS A 133 -15.26 10.22 -0.13
CA LYS A 133 -15.48 10.93 1.14
C LYS A 133 -16.97 11.03 1.52
N ASN A 134 -17.88 11.00 0.55
CA ASN A 134 -19.33 11.04 0.74
C ASN A 134 -19.94 9.63 0.88
N LYS A 135 -19.07 8.59 0.97
CA LYS A 135 -19.45 7.16 1.01
C LYS A 135 -20.15 6.67 -0.25
N GLN A 136 -19.97 7.36 -1.38
CA GLN A 136 -20.42 6.88 -2.66
C GLN A 136 -19.42 5.88 -3.23
N LEU A 137 -19.94 4.83 -3.86
CA LEU A 137 -19.12 3.76 -4.43
C LEU A 137 -18.27 4.28 -5.59
N ILE A 138 -16.97 3.98 -5.56
CA ILE A 138 -16.05 4.30 -6.64
C ILE A 138 -16.15 3.18 -7.69
N GLU A 139 -16.63 3.52 -8.88
CA GLU A 139 -16.84 2.56 -9.98
C GLU A 139 -15.56 2.25 -10.77
N GLU A 140 -14.51 3.04 -10.59
CA GLU A 140 -13.24 2.83 -11.26
C GLU A 140 -12.56 1.52 -10.82
N ALA A 141 -11.87 0.89 -11.78
CA ALA A 141 -11.10 -0.32 -11.55
C ALA A 141 -9.78 -0.01 -10.82
N ILE A 142 -9.83 0.12 -9.50
CA ILE A 142 -8.65 0.37 -8.66
C ILE A 142 -8.11 -0.95 -8.12
N PRO A 143 -6.84 -1.30 -8.37
CA PRO A 143 -6.25 -2.52 -7.83
C PRO A 143 -5.97 -2.39 -6.33
N TYR A 144 -6.05 -3.53 -5.63
CA TYR A 144 -5.62 -3.65 -4.24
C TYR A 144 -5.02 -5.03 -3.96
N THR A 145 -4.12 -5.07 -2.99
CA THR A 145 -3.45 -6.29 -2.53
C THR A 145 -3.77 -6.55 -1.07
N ILE A 146 -4.09 -7.79 -0.76
CA ILE A 146 -4.31 -8.25 0.60
C ILE A 146 -3.09 -9.04 1.05
N TYR A 147 -2.52 -8.65 2.18
CA TYR A 147 -1.38 -9.29 2.81
C TYR A 147 -1.79 -9.94 4.13
N ASP A 148 -1.14 -11.03 4.46
CA ASP A 148 -1.07 -11.46 5.85
C ASP A 148 -0.20 -10.45 6.61
N GLN A 149 -0.78 -9.80 7.62
CA GLN A 149 -0.11 -8.69 8.32
C GLN A 149 1.13 -9.11 9.11
N PHE A 150 1.20 -10.35 9.58
CA PHE A 150 2.32 -10.84 10.36
C PHE A 150 3.48 -11.32 9.50
N THR A 151 3.16 -12.05 8.43
CA THR A 151 4.20 -12.63 7.58
C THR A 151 4.61 -11.71 6.43
N GLY A 152 3.79 -10.70 6.11
CA GLY A 152 3.96 -9.85 4.94
C GLY A 152 3.70 -10.57 3.60
N ASN A 153 3.25 -11.82 3.63
CA ASN A 153 2.97 -12.57 2.41
C ASN A 153 1.72 -12.05 1.71
N ILE A 154 1.77 -11.99 0.39
CA ILE A 154 0.59 -11.69 -0.42
C ILE A 154 -0.36 -12.88 -0.35
N ILE A 155 -1.60 -12.61 0.06
CA ILE A 155 -2.70 -13.58 0.03
C ILE A 155 -3.35 -13.55 -1.35
N CYS A 156 -3.69 -12.35 -1.85
CA CYS A 156 -4.30 -12.18 -3.16
C CYS A 156 -4.18 -10.74 -3.67
N ASN A 157 -4.27 -10.60 -4.99
CA ASN A 157 -4.37 -9.33 -5.69
C ASN A 157 -5.72 -9.25 -6.38
N TYR A 158 -6.40 -8.14 -6.26
CA TYR A 158 -7.69 -7.89 -6.89
C TYR A 158 -7.71 -6.55 -7.60
N ILE A 159 -8.61 -6.45 -8.58
CA ILE A 159 -9.02 -5.17 -9.14
C ILE A 159 -10.46 -4.94 -8.68
N ASN A 160 -10.70 -3.78 -8.07
CA ASN A 160 -12.05 -3.40 -7.66
C ASN A 160 -12.93 -3.29 -8.90
N THR A 161 -13.89 -4.20 -9.04
CA THR A 161 -14.89 -4.17 -10.11
C THR A 161 -16.26 -4.08 -9.49
N VAL A 162 -17.03 -3.08 -9.91
CA VAL A 162 -18.39 -2.87 -9.44
C VAL A 162 -19.35 -3.47 -10.45
N LYS A 163 -20.21 -4.38 -10.01
CA LYS A 163 -21.24 -4.99 -10.83
C LYS A 163 -22.42 -4.03 -11.04
N SER A 164 -23.24 -4.30 -12.02
CA SER A 164 -24.43 -3.48 -12.34
C SER A 164 -25.43 -3.31 -11.19
N ASN A 165 -25.39 -4.18 -10.19
CA ASN A 165 -26.17 -4.09 -8.96
C ASN A 165 -25.45 -3.35 -7.81
N HIS A 166 -24.39 -2.59 -8.12
CA HIS A 166 -23.55 -1.86 -7.15
C HIS A 166 -22.90 -2.72 -6.07
N THR A 167 -22.61 -3.98 -6.36
CA THR A 167 -21.85 -4.87 -5.49
C THR A 167 -20.48 -5.17 -6.09
N THR A 168 -19.52 -5.48 -5.22
CA THR A 168 -18.20 -5.98 -5.60
C THR A 168 -18.14 -7.51 -5.50
N ASP A 169 -17.02 -8.10 -5.88
CA ASP A 169 -16.84 -9.53 -5.75
C ASP A 169 -16.78 -9.98 -4.29
N THR A 170 -17.33 -11.17 -4.03
CA THR A 170 -17.27 -11.80 -2.72
C THR A 170 -15.98 -12.59 -2.59
N LEU A 171 -15.21 -12.29 -1.57
CA LEU A 171 -13.95 -12.94 -1.23
C LEU A 171 -14.16 -13.92 -0.09
N TYR A 172 -13.43 -15.03 -0.12
CA TYR A 172 -13.39 -16.02 0.94
C TYR A 172 -11.99 -16.00 1.56
N LEU A 173 -11.87 -15.46 2.75
CA LEU A 173 -10.60 -15.34 3.45
C LEU A 173 -10.68 -16.10 4.78
N ASN A 174 -9.53 -16.55 5.26
CA ASN A 174 -9.47 -17.19 6.56
C ASN A 174 -9.87 -16.19 7.67
N PRO A 175 -10.95 -16.44 8.42
CA PRO A 175 -11.43 -15.50 9.44
C PRO A 175 -10.46 -15.32 10.61
N GLN A 176 -9.47 -16.17 10.71
CA GLN A 176 -8.48 -16.15 11.79
C GLN A 176 -7.24 -15.34 11.44
N GLY A 177 -7.10 -14.94 10.17
CA GLY A 177 -6.02 -14.06 9.72
C GLY A 177 -6.22 -12.62 10.16
N ILE A 178 -5.12 -11.91 10.36
CA ILE A 178 -5.10 -10.46 10.45
C ILE A 178 -4.48 -9.96 9.17
N TYR A 179 -5.19 -9.09 8.48
CA TYR A 179 -4.84 -8.68 7.13
C TYR A 179 -4.46 -7.21 7.07
N GLN A 180 -3.56 -6.92 6.15
CA GLN A 180 -3.30 -5.57 5.67
C GLN A 180 -3.81 -5.47 4.23
N ILE A 181 -4.58 -4.43 3.93
CA ILE A 181 -5.07 -4.16 2.57
C ILE A 181 -4.35 -2.91 2.08
N GLN A 182 -3.64 -3.04 0.98
CA GLN A 182 -3.01 -1.93 0.27
C GLN A 182 -3.79 -1.63 -0.99
N VAL A 183 -4.43 -0.47 -1.04
CA VAL A 183 -5.08 0.06 -2.25
C VAL A 183 -4.03 0.83 -3.04
N HIS A 184 -3.88 0.52 -4.34
CA HIS A 184 -2.86 1.11 -5.21
C HIS A 184 -3.32 2.46 -5.77
N THR A 185 -3.49 3.41 -4.87
CA THR A 185 -3.68 4.85 -5.16
C THR A 185 -2.33 5.57 -5.20
N THR A 186 -2.31 6.86 -5.45
CA THR A 186 -1.09 7.68 -5.44
C THR A 186 -1.14 8.73 -4.31
N PRO A 187 -0.33 8.57 -3.23
CA PRO A 187 0.39 7.36 -2.84
C PRO A 187 -0.54 6.22 -2.42
N SER A 188 -0.02 5.00 -2.30
CA SER A 188 -0.83 3.85 -1.88
C SER A 188 -1.43 4.04 -0.49
N LEU A 189 -2.73 3.71 -0.35
CA LEU A 189 -3.44 3.75 0.92
C LEU A 189 -3.39 2.37 1.58
N ILE A 190 -2.97 2.34 2.84
CA ILE A 190 -2.82 1.09 3.61
C ILE A 190 -3.82 1.05 4.76
N LYS A 191 -4.64 -0.01 4.78
CA LYS A 191 -5.53 -0.36 5.88
C LYS A 191 -5.00 -1.58 6.62
N LYS A 192 -4.62 -1.41 7.89
CA LYS A 192 -4.12 -2.47 8.77
C LYS A 192 -5.19 -3.00 9.71
N ASP A 193 -4.87 -4.09 10.40
CA ASP A 193 -5.65 -4.71 11.45
C ASP A 193 -7.06 -5.15 11.00
N VAL A 194 -7.15 -5.60 9.75
CA VAL A 194 -8.41 -6.07 9.19
C VAL A 194 -8.64 -7.52 9.62
N GLN A 195 -9.76 -7.78 10.29
CA GLN A 195 -10.19 -9.09 10.75
C GLN A 195 -11.62 -9.36 10.31
N TRP A 196 -11.91 -10.62 10.00
CA TRP A 196 -13.24 -11.07 9.58
C TRP A 196 -13.92 -11.84 10.72
N GLN A 197 -15.22 -11.65 10.89
CA GLN A 197 -15.98 -12.43 11.86
C GLN A 197 -16.30 -13.82 11.31
N VAL A 198 -15.90 -14.83 12.05
CA VAL A 198 -16.11 -16.25 11.68
C VAL A 198 -17.58 -16.51 11.35
N GLY A 199 -17.85 -17.16 10.23
CA GLY A 199 -19.18 -17.58 9.82
C GLY A 199 -20.12 -16.45 9.39
N LYS A 200 -19.61 -15.24 9.15
CA LYS A 200 -20.42 -14.11 8.69
C LYS A 200 -19.95 -13.59 7.34
N HIS A 201 -20.90 -13.03 6.61
CA HIS A 201 -20.59 -12.16 5.48
C HIS A 201 -20.36 -10.75 6.01
N MET A 202 -19.22 -10.14 5.68
CA MET A 202 -18.85 -8.79 6.11
C MET A 202 -18.60 -7.89 4.91
N VAL A 203 -18.98 -6.62 5.04
CA VAL A 203 -18.70 -5.58 4.05
C VAL A 203 -17.73 -4.57 4.66
N LEU A 204 -16.53 -4.48 4.12
CA LEU A 204 -15.52 -3.50 4.53
C LEU A 204 -15.55 -2.31 3.58
N GLN A 205 -15.85 -1.13 4.08
CA GLN A 205 -15.69 0.11 3.33
C GLN A 205 -14.32 0.72 3.57
N ILE A 206 -13.61 1.04 2.48
CA ILE A 206 -12.35 1.78 2.52
C ILE A 206 -12.60 3.12 1.85
N VAL A 207 -12.45 4.20 2.61
CA VAL A 207 -12.64 5.56 2.09
C VAL A 207 -11.36 6.00 1.38
N LEU A 208 -11.48 6.41 0.12
CA LEU A 208 -10.43 7.00 -0.68
C LEU A 208 -10.70 8.51 -0.85
N PRO A 209 -10.08 9.36 -0.04
CA PRO A 209 -10.25 10.81 -0.16
C PRO A 209 -9.34 11.33 -1.29
N GLU A 210 -9.71 11.10 -2.54
CA GLU A 210 -8.92 11.50 -3.71
C GLU A 210 -9.34 12.88 -4.22
N GLY A 211 -8.34 13.69 -4.58
CA GLY A 211 -8.48 14.91 -5.39
C GLY A 211 -7.62 14.82 -6.65
N LYS A 212 -7.70 15.82 -7.51
CA LYS A 212 -6.95 15.86 -8.74
C LYS A 212 -5.94 17.00 -8.76
N TYR A 213 -4.87 16.80 -9.52
CA TYR A 213 -3.87 17.82 -9.79
C TYR A 213 -3.58 17.90 -11.28
N SER A 214 -3.40 19.12 -11.78
CA SER A 214 -3.05 19.36 -13.17
C SER A 214 -2.16 20.60 -13.32
N VAL A 215 -1.28 20.56 -14.32
CA VAL A 215 -0.53 21.74 -14.79
C VAL A 215 -1.10 22.15 -16.14
N ILE A 216 -1.73 23.30 -16.18
CA ILE A 216 -2.34 23.83 -17.40
C ILE A 216 -1.38 24.79 -18.09
N THR A 217 -1.11 24.56 -19.34
CA THR A 217 -0.20 25.38 -20.13
C THR A 217 -0.60 25.40 -21.62
N PRO A 218 -0.49 26.56 -22.30
CA PRO A 218 -0.61 26.65 -23.76
C PRO A 218 0.67 26.20 -24.49
N ASN A 219 1.76 25.93 -23.75
CA ASN A 219 3.02 25.48 -24.31
C ASN A 219 2.92 24.01 -24.77
N LYS A 220 3.95 23.53 -25.50
CA LYS A 220 4.11 22.12 -25.79
C LYS A 220 4.28 21.35 -24.50
N HIS A 221 4.23 20.04 -24.61
CA HIS A 221 4.38 19.09 -23.51
C HIS A 221 5.43 19.53 -22.46
N ILE A 222 4.98 19.65 -21.20
CA ILE A 222 5.81 19.93 -20.02
C ILE A 222 5.59 18.81 -19.03
N GLU A 223 6.66 18.24 -18.56
CA GLU A 223 6.62 17.22 -17.51
C GLU A 223 6.66 17.87 -16.13
N THR A 224 5.96 17.25 -15.20
CA THR A 224 5.93 17.65 -13.79
C THR A 224 6.24 16.44 -12.94
N LEU A 225 7.26 16.55 -12.11
CA LEU A 225 7.57 15.54 -11.09
C LEU A 225 6.80 15.92 -9.83
N VAL A 226 5.85 15.05 -9.44
CA VAL A 226 5.10 15.21 -8.19
C VAL A 226 5.76 14.41 -7.09
N ARG A 227 5.96 15.07 -5.94
CA ARG A 227 6.54 14.49 -4.74
C ARG A 227 5.54 14.47 -3.59
N TYR A 228 5.67 13.47 -2.71
CA TYR A 228 4.97 13.37 -1.45
C TYR A 228 6.00 13.33 -0.32
N GLY A 229 6.10 14.40 0.45
CA GLY A 229 7.27 14.65 1.29
C GLY A 229 8.53 14.81 0.45
N GLU A 230 9.53 13.98 0.69
CA GLU A 230 10.78 13.98 -0.07
C GLU A 230 10.80 12.99 -1.24
N GLU A 231 9.83 12.08 -1.32
CA GLU A 231 9.79 11.02 -2.32
C GLU A 231 9.11 11.48 -3.61
N ALA A 232 9.75 11.21 -4.74
CA ALA A 232 9.13 11.34 -6.07
C ALA A 232 8.15 10.19 -6.27
N ILE A 233 6.87 10.50 -6.47
CA ILE A 233 5.81 9.50 -6.57
C ILE A 233 5.26 9.34 -7.98
N GLN A 234 5.31 10.40 -8.79
CA GLN A 234 4.78 10.38 -10.16
C GLN A 234 5.39 11.44 -11.04
N VAL A 235 5.52 11.12 -12.34
CA VAL A 235 5.74 12.08 -13.41
C VAL A 235 4.45 12.19 -14.21
N GLN A 236 3.92 13.40 -14.37
CA GLN A 236 2.72 13.67 -15.14
C GLN A 236 2.97 14.68 -16.25
N SER A 237 2.17 14.57 -17.31
CA SER A 237 2.20 15.50 -18.44
C SER A 237 1.29 16.69 -18.18
N SER A 238 1.69 17.86 -18.72
CA SER A 238 0.82 19.04 -18.72
C SER A 238 -0.51 18.79 -19.45
N ASN A 239 -1.54 19.51 -19.02
CA ASN A 239 -2.91 19.43 -19.54
C ASN A 239 -3.59 18.05 -19.32
N GLN A 240 -3.07 17.25 -18.39
CA GLN A 240 -3.67 16.00 -17.90
C GLN A 240 -3.99 16.15 -16.42
N GLU A 241 -5.07 15.51 -15.99
CA GLU A 241 -5.45 15.43 -14.58
C GLU A 241 -5.09 14.07 -14.04
N GLU A 242 -4.36 14.07 -12.93
CA GLU A 242 -3.99 12.85 -12.22
C GLU A 242 -4.59 12.85 -10.81
N LYS A 243 -4.90 11.67 -10.29
CA LYS A 243 -5.51 11.52 -8.97
C LYS A 243 -4.48 11.28 -7.88
N TYR A 244 -4.69 11.94 -6.75
CA TYR A 244 -3.85 11.83 -5.56
C TYR A 244 -4.70 11.77 -4.30
N ILE A 245 -4.21 11.09 -3.27
CA ILE A 245 -4.86 11.09 -1.95
C ILE A 245 -4.77 12.50 -1.35
N GLU A 246 -5.84 12.96 -0.71
CA GLU A 246 -5.92 14.27 -0.05
C GLU A 246 -4.77 14.47 0.95
N SER A 247 -3.97 15.52 0.74
CA SER A 247 -2.87 15.90 1.62
C SER A 247 -2.33 17.29 1.28
N LYS A 248 -1.61 17.88 2.24
CA LYS A 248 -0.81 19.10 2.07
C LYS A 248 0.68 18.83 1.86
N ASN A 249 1.10 17.56 1.87
CA ASN A 249 2.51 17.18 1.82
C ASN A 249 3.04 16.99 0.39
N TYR A 250 2.34 17.52 -0.61
CA TYR A 250 2.78 17.44 -1.98
C TYR A 250 3.58 18.67 -2.40
N ALA A 251 4.54 18.43 -3.27
CA ALA A 251 5.26 19.46 -4.00
C ALA A 251 5.42 19.04 -5.47
N ALA A 252 5.41 20.02 -6.36
CA ALA A 252 5.63 19.83 -7.78
C ALA A 252 6.91 20.49 -8.26
N ASP A 253 7.73 19.74 -9.00
CA ASP A 253 8.82 20.27 -9.81
C ASP A 253 8.35 20.32 -11.25
N ILE A 254 7.99 21.50 -11.72
CA ILE A 254 7.50 21.71 -13.08
C ILE A 254 8.71 21.98 -13.97
N LEU A 255 8.99 21.08 -14.92
CA LEU A 255 10.17 21.15 -15.81
C LEU A 255 9.93 22.12 -16.95
N SER A 256 9.52 23.35 -16.58
CA SER A 256 9.43 24.51 -17.48
C SER A 256 10.81 25.12 -17.72
N ASN A 257 10.88 26.21 -18.48
CA ASN A 257 12.13 26.94 -18.70
C ASN A 257 11.95 28.42 -18.34
N PRO A 258 12.47 28.88 -17.18
CA PRO A 258 13.15 28.09 -16.13
C PRO A 258 12.22 27.12 -15.41
N SER A 259 12.80 26.06 -14.83
CA SER A 259 12.05 25.10 -14.04
C SER A 259 11.55 25.76 -12.74
N GLN A 260 10.32 25.42 -12.37
CA GLN A 260 9.72 25.81 -11.10
C GLN A 260 9.81 24.64 -10.14
N LEU A 261 10.72 24.74 -9.17
CA LEU A 261 11.02 23.63 -8.27
C LEU A 261 10.34 23.81 -6.92
N ASN A 262 10.00 22.69 -6.31
CA ASN A 262 9.44 22.61 -4.96
C ASN A 262 8.18 23.48 -4.76
N MET A 263 7.32 23.54 -5.75
CA MET A 263 6.05 24.26 -5.67
C MET A 263 5.08 23.50 -4.75
N PRO A 264 4.71 24.04 -3.58
CA PRO A 264 3.79 23.32 -2.69
C PRO A 264 2.40 23.22 -3.34
N ILE A 265 1.81 22.05 -3.24
CA ILE A 265 0.44 21.79 -3.71
C ILE A 265 -0.39 21.15 -2.61
N GLU A 266 -1.61 21.60 -2.45
CA GLU A 266 -2.59 21.02 -1.53
C GLU A 266 -3.65 20.26 -2.35
N ILE A 267 -3.73 18.96 -2.16
CA ILE A 267 -4.76 18.13 -2.77
C ILE A 267 -5.94 18.03 -1.82
N LYS A 268 -7.12 18.42 -2.29
CA LYS A 268 -8.39 18.32 -1.58
C LYS A 268 -9.29 17.32 -2.26
N SER A 269 -9.93 16.48 -1.48
CA SER A 269 -10.85 15.47 -1.97
C SER A 269 -12.00 16.09 -2.78
N SER A 270 -12.28 15.47 -3.92
CA SER A 270 -13.31 15.89 -4.87
C SER A 270 -13.07 17.25 -5.53
N ASP A 271 -11.85 17.79 -5.45
CA ASP A 271 -11.46 19.05 -6.05
C ASP A 271 -10.33 18.87 -7.07
N VAL A 272 -10.13 19.88 -7.91
CA VAL A 272 -9.03 19.93 -8.89
C VAL A 272 -8.10 21.09 -8.55
N THR A 273 -6.90 20.74 -8.08
CA THR A 273 -5.83 21.71 -7.86
C THR A 273 -5.09 21.95 -9.17
N THR A 274 -4.95 23.19 -9.60
CA THR A 274 -4.31 23.56 -10.88
C THR A 274 -3.18 24.55 -10.70
N ASN A 275 -2.07 24.28 -11.38
CA ASN A 275 -1.03 25.29 -11.63
C ASN A 275 -1.09 25.75 -13.09
N HIS A 276 -1.08 27.05 -13.30
CA HIS A 276 -1.12 27.65 -14.63
C HIS A 276 0.25 28.19 -15.02
N LEU A 277 0.75 27.78 -16.18
CA LEU A 277 1.96 28.34 -16.78
C LEU A 277 1.60 29.24 -17.94
N ALA A 278 2.25 30.40 -18.00
CA ALA A 278 2.10 31.30 -19.12
C ALA A 278 2.70 30.72 -20.41
N LEU A 279 2.25 31.24 -21.55
CA LEU A 279 2.87 30.95 -22.85
C LEU A 279 4.32 31.45 -22.84
N TYR A 280 5.25 30.67 -23.30
CA TYR A 280 6.64 31.04 -23.47
C TYR A 280 6.76 32.24 -24.44
N GLY A 281 7.78 33.08 -24.20
CA GLY A 281 8.29 33.99 -25.20
C GLY A 281 9.59 33.48 -25.81
N GLY A 282 9.90 33.86 -27.01
CA GLY A 282 11.11 33.49 -27.73
C GLY A 282 12.27 34.45 -27.41
N LEU A 283 13.45 33.88 -27.14
CA LEU A 283 14.71 34.62 -27.07
C LEU A 283 15.60 34.23 -28.23
N ASN A 284 15.90 35.19 -29.10
CA ASN A 284 16.83 35.02 -30.22
C ASN A 284 18.16 35.69 -29.87
N LEU A 285 19.19 34.89 -29.65
CA LEU A 285 20.55 35.32 -29.40
C LEU A 285 21.35 35.26 -30.70
N SER A 286 22.07 36.33 -31.02
CA SER A 286 23.01 36.39 -32.13
C SER A 286 24.40 36.65 -31.57
N PHE A 287 25.32 35.72 -31.72
CA PHE A 287 26.69 35.78 -31.23
C PHE A 287 27.64 36.14 -32.39
N GLU A 288 28.42 37.21 -32.25
CA GLU A 288 29.41 37.63 -33.26
C GLU A 288 30.82 37.08 -32.99
N SER A 289 31.06 36.57 -31.78
CA SER A 289 32.33 36.02 -31.35
C SER A 289 32.10 34.73 -30.53
N GLU A 290 33.17 33.97 -30.27
CA GLU A 290 33.13 32.79 -29.40
C GLU A 290 33.28 33.20 -27.93
N GLY A 291 32.61 32.44 -27.03
CA GLY A 291 32.69 32.72 -25.60
C GLY A 291 31.80 31.84 -24.74
N LEU A 292 31.63 32.27 -23.53
CA LEU A 292 30.74 31.64 -22.52
C LEU A 292 29.57 32.57 -22.24
N PHE A 293 28.39 32.02 -22.10
CA PHE A 293 27.26 32.74 -21.56
C PHE A 293 26.49 31.97 -20.53
N THR A 294 25.79 32.67 -19.69
CA THR A 294 24.76 32.13 -18.81
C THR A 294 23.57 33.08 -18.74
N ILE A 295 22.37 32.51 -18.63
CA ILE A 295 21.15 33.26 -18.37
C ILE A 295 20.76 33.03 -16.93
N ILE A 296 20.49 34.09 -16.19
CA ILE A 296 20.06 34.12 -14.81
C ILE A 296 18.66 34.70 -14.75
N ASP A 297 17.75 34.11 -14.02
CA ASP A 297 16.41 34.64 -13.80
C ASP A 297 16.37 35.77 -12.78
N GLY A 298 15.19 36.41 -12.63
CA GLY A 298 15.02 37.54 -11.71
C GLY A 298 15.21 37.18 -10.22
N THR A 299 15.32 35.89 -9.86
CA THR A 299 15.61 35.39 -8.49
C THR A 299 17.09 35.08 -8.28
N GLY A 300 17.91 35.18 -9.34
CA GLY A 300 19.33 34.88 -9.29
C GLY A 300 19.71 33.44 -9.63
N ASN A 301 18.75 32.63 -10.02
CA ASN A 301 19.00 31.24 -10.39
C ASN A 301 19.49 31.14 -11.83
N ARG A 302 20.44 30.23 -12.06
CA ARG A 302 20.92 29.93 -13.40
C ARG A 302 19.85 29.13 -14.17
N VAL A 303 19.40 29.70 -15.28
CA VAL A 303 18.43 29.07 -16.19
C VAL A 303 19.15 28.16 -17.19
N LEU A 304 20.17 28.70 -17.82
CA LEU A 304 20.95 28.03 -18.86
C LEU A 304 22.37 28.61 -18.89
N GLY A 305 23.34 27.81 -19.27
CA GLY A 305 24.68 28.30 -19.55
C GLY A 305 25.43 27.30 -20.40
N MET A 306 26.14 27.81 -21.39
CA MET A 306 26.96 27.03 -22.32
C MET A 306 28.02 27.84 -22.99
N ASP A 307 28.93 27.14 -23.66
CA ASP A 307 29.86 27.72 -24.65
C ASP A 307 29.07 28.12 -25.91
N TYR A 308 29.45 29.22 -26.50
CA TYR A 308 28.88 29.64 -27.77
C TYR A 308 29.98 29.86 -28.81
N LYS A 309 29.60 29.60 -30.05
CA LYS A 309 30.36 29.97 -31.26
C LYS A 309 29.63 31.07 -31.98
N LYS A 310 30.22 31.60 -33.06
CA LYS A 310 29.54 32.55 -33.92
C LYS A 310 28.32 31.90 -34.57
N GLU A 311 27.15 32.04 -33.93
CA GLU A 311 25.92 31.40 -34.33
C GLU A 311 24.69 32.20 -33.87
N LYS A 312 23.53 31.81 -34.39
CA LYS A 312 22.21 32.27 -33.89
C LYS A 312 21.59 31.17 -33.13
N LYS A 313 21.05 31.49 -31.94
CA LYS A 313 20.40 30.53 -31.08
C LYS A 313 19.02 31.04 -30.65
N ARG A 314 18.00 30.19 -30.81
CA ARG A 314 16.66 30.47 -30.35
C ARG A 314 16.33 29.56 -29.16
N MET A 315 15.72 30.11 -28.13
CA MET A 315 15.21 29.38 -26.97
C MET A 315 13.88 29.98 -26.53
N GLU A 316 13.15 29.19 -25.81
CA GLU A 316 11.85 29.58 -25.23
C GLU A 316 11.98 29.71 -23.73
N LEU A 317 11.50 30.81 -23.17
CA LEU A 317 11.55 31.12 -21.74
C LEU A 317 10.18 31.55 -21.24
N LEU A 318 9.89 31.24 -19.97
CA LEU A 318 8.71 31.79 -19.30
C LEU A 318 8.81 33.35 -19.28
N PRO A 319 7.69 34.07 -19.30
CA PRO A 319 7.68 35.52 -19.11
C PRO A 319 8.34 35.90 -17.79
N GLY A 320 9.21 36.89 -17.82
CA GLY A 320 9.96 37.35 -16.67
C GLY A 320 11.16 38.23 -17.00
N LYS A 321 11.85 38.68 -15.96
CA LYS A 321 13.09 39.42 -16.05
C LYS A 321 14.27 38.48 -15.98
N TYR A 322 15.27 38.71 -16.83
CA TYR A 322 16.46 37.89 -16.96
C TYR A 322 17.69 38.75 -17.15
N THR A 323 18.86 38.21 -16.80
CA THR A 323 20.15 38.79 -17.08
C THR A 323 20.97 37.78 -17.89
N LEU A 324 21.42 38.20 -19.08
CA LEU A 324 22.40 37.46 -19.86
C LEU A 324 23.80 37.93 -19.43
N VAL A 325 24.56 37.01 -18.82
CA VAL A 325 25.97 37.24 -18.47
C VAL A 325 26.82 36.51 -19.49
N TYR A 326 27.80 37.22 -20.08
CA TYR A 326 28.63 36.63 -21.12
C TYR A 326 30.07 37.10 -21.07
N ARG A 327 30.96 36.28 -21.60
CA ARG A 327 32.40 36.56 -21.70
C ARG A 327 32.97 36.00 -22.98
N LEU A 328 33.77 36.84 -23.67
CA LEU A 328 34.46 36.45 -24.91
C LEU A 328 35.71 35.61 -24.61
N ASN A 329 35.96 34.53 -25.38
CA ASN A 329 37.10 33.64 -25.20
C ASN A 329 38.46 34.29 -25.41
N ARG A 330 38.53 35.31 -26.24
CA ARG A 330 39.78 36.04 -26.58
C ARG A 330 40.31 36.92 -25.46
N VAL A 331 39.55 37.06 -24.38
CA VAL A 331 39.88 37.96 -23.30
C VAL A 331 40.28 37.22 -22.04
N LYS A 332 41.57 37.24 -21.69
CA LYS A 332 42.11 36.57 -20.52
C LYS A 332 41.78 37.24 -19.16
N SER A 333 41.28 38.47 -19.16
CA SER A 333 40.96 39.24 -17.95
C SER A 333 39.50 38.99 -17.52
N SER A 334 39.30 38.67 -16.22
CA SER A 334 37.97 38.54 -15.59
C SER A 334 37.16 39.87 -15.61
N MET A 335 37.83 41.00 -15.79
CA MET A 335 37.20 42.33 -15.86
C MET A 335 36.36 42.60 -17.11
N LYS A 336 36.30 41.67 -18.05
CA LYS A 336 35.49 41.80 -19.28
C LYS A 336 34.32 40.81 -19.35
N THR A 337 33.78 40.43 -18.22
CA THR A 337 32.47 39.81 -18.12
C THR A 337 31.44 40.93 -18.26
N MET A 338 30.50 40.81 -19.18
CA MET A 338 29.44 41.76 -19.47
C MET A 338 28.08 41.15 -19.13
N SER A 339 27.12 42.04 -18.86
CA SER A 339 25.73 41.61 -18.59
C SER A 339 24.75 42.51 -19.37
N ILE A 340 23.64 41.87 -19.75
CA ILE A 340 22.52 42.54 -20.43
C ILE A 340 21.26 42.09 -19.72
N ASP A 341 20.55 43.03 -19.11
CA ASP A 341 19.22 42.78 -18.55
C ASP A 341 18.18 42.86 -19.65
N PHE A 342 17.24 41.93 -19.63
CA PHE A 342 16.17 41.85 -20.58
C PHE A 342 14.89 41.28 -19.96
N GLU A 343 13.78 41.50 -20.63
CA GLU A 343 12.48 40.97 -20.22
C GLU A 343 11.91 40.12 -21.36
N ILE A 344 11.39 38.95 -20.99
CA ILE A 344 10.61 38.08 -21.87
C ILE A 344 9.12 38.33 -21.58
N LYS A 345 8.35 38.57 -22.63
CA LYS A 345 6.89 38.71 -22.56
C LYS A 345 6.21 37.51 -23.22
N SER A 346 5.06 37.12 -22.68
CA SER A 346 4.27 36.01 -23.17
C SER A 346 4.01 36.10 -24.68
N GLY A 347 4.35 35.06 -25.44
CA GLY A 347 4.12 34.94 -26.87
C GLY A 347 4.91 35.92 -27.75
N GLN A 348 5.85 36.69 -27.20
CA GLN A 348 6.65 37.67 -27.97
C GLN A 348 8.08 37.17 -28.19
N GLU A 349 8.67 37.61 -29.28
CA GLU A 349 10.08 37.35 -29.61
C GLU A 349 10.97 38.51 -29.14
N LYS A 350 12.03 38.19 -28.45
CA LYS A 350 13.09 39.13 -28.04
C LYS A 350 14.40 38.77 -28.74
N ALA A 351 15.00 39.75 -29.40
CA ALA A 351 16.31 39.57 -30.01
C ALA A 351 17.39 40.31 -29.20
N LEU A 352 18.53 39.67 -29.01
CA LEU A 352 19.72 40.23 -28.38
C LEU A 352 20.94 39.89 -29.24
N THR A 353 21.81 40.88 -29.45
CA THR A 353 23.10 40.69 -30.12
C THR A 353 24.20 40.74 -29.07
N VAL A 354 25.05 39.72 -29.03
CA VAL A 354 26.20 39.58 -28.15
C VAL A 354 27.46 39.84 -29.00
N LEU A 355 28.09 40.98 -28.77
CA LEU A 355 29.24 41.49 -29.56
C LEU A 355 30.52 40.76 -29.21
#